data_353739c258647b53fcb3769fbaefc539
#
_entry.id   353739c258647b53fcb3769fbaefc539
#
_cell.length_a   1.000
_cell.length_b   1.000
_cell.length_c   1.000
_cell.angle_alpha   90.00
_cell.angle_beta   90.00
_cell.angle_gamma   90.00
#
_symmetry.space_group_name_H-M   'P 1'
#
loop_
_entity.id
_entity.type
_entity.pdbx_description
1 polymer ?
#
loop_
_entity_poly.entity_id
_entity_poly.type
_entity_poly.pdbx_seq_one_letter_code
_entity_poly.pdbx_strand_id
1 'polypeptide(L)'
;MIHTVETAARLLELPAATLHAGDVAQVLGRLVPGDGSWLYRWDPNSTAGPNGGTVLAPAGMPAAGRWLLCHSGTVDARCFGVFGPDVPADDALDALMADGSVTRIVFGTDVNFTRRHMFTRGHVTLDFTGHTVTAQGVEHAKHNDPF
;
A
#
# COMPACT_ATOMS: atom_id res chain seq x y z
N MET A 1 -5.88 -10.09 -20.34
CA MET A 1 -6.93 -9.05 -20.47
C MET A 1 -6.61 -7.88 -19.57
N ILE A 2 -6.96 -6.69 -19.98
CA ILE A 2 -6.81 -5.47 -19.19
C ILE A 2 -8.19 -5.04 -18.70
N HIS A 3 -8.32 -4.88 -17.39
CA HIS A 3 -9.51 -4.34 -16.75
C HIS A 3 -9.22 -2.88 -16.37
N THR A 4 -10.24 -2.05 -16.44
CA THR A 4 -10.16 -0.68 -15.95
C THR A 4 -11.27 -0.48 -14.94
N VAL A 5 -10.91 -0.07 -13.73
CA VAL A 5 -11.85 0.16 -12.64
C VAL A 5 -11.62 1.54 -12.02
N GLU A 6 -12.67 2.13 -11.49
CA GLU A 6 -12.62 3.49 -10.97
C GLU A 6 -11.89 3.59 -9.62
N THR A 7 -12.02 2.54 -8.79
CA THR A 7 -11.42 2.53 -7.45
C THR A 7 -10.95 1.13 -7.07
N ALA A 8 -10.12 1.05 -6.04
CA ALA A 8 -9.70 -0.23 -5.48
C ALA A 8 -10.89 -1.05 -4.97
N ALA A 9 -11.91 -0.42 -4.40
CA ALA A 9 -13.11 -1.13 -3.96
C ALA A 9 -13.81 -1.84 -5.14
N ARG A 10 -13.87 -1.19 -6.30
CA ARG A 10 -14.44 -1.80 -7.52
C ARG A 10 -13.59 -2.96 -8.01
N LEU A 11 -12.27 -2.87 -7.88
CA LEU A 11 -11.39 -3.98 -8.24
C LEU A 11 -11.75 -5.25 -7.47
N LEU A 12 -12.00 -5.13 -6.19
CA LEU A 12 -12.32 -6.26 -5.31
C LEU A 12 -13.68 -6.89 -5.60
N GLU A 13 -14.55 -6.19 -6.30
CA GLU A 13 -15.87 -6.70 -6.71
C GLU A 13 -15.81 -7.55 -7.99
N LEU A 14 -14.70 -7.54 -8.73
CA LEU A 14 -14.57 -8.36 -9.91
C LEU A 14 -14.59 -9.85 -9.52
N PRO A 15 -15.49 -10.66 -10.13
CA PRO A 15 -15.59 -12.07 -9.77
C PRO A 15 -14.31 -12.83 -10.12
N ALA A 16 -13.70 -13.48 -9.15
CA ALA A 16 -12.45 -14.22 -9.34
C ALA A 16 -12.59 -15.30 -10.41
N ALA A 17 -13.77 -15.91 -10.54
CA ALA A 17 -14.03 -16.94 -11.54
C ALA A 17 -13.93 -16.44 -12.99
N THR A 18 -14.02 -15.12 -13.21
CA THR A 18 -13.90 -14.52 -14.55
C THR A 18 -12.50 -14.02 -14.87
N LEU A 19 -11.57 -14.14 -13.92
CA LEU A 19 -10.22 -13.66 -14.08
C LEU A 19 -9.27 -14.79 -14.53
N HIS A 20 -8.27 -14.40 -15.31
CA HIS A 20 -7.24 -15.32 -15.81
C HIS A 20 -5.87 -14.89 -15.28
N ALA A 21 -5.00 -15.87 -15.08
CA ALA A 21 -3.64 -15.61 -14.64
C ALA A 21 -2.97 -14.57 -15.55
N GLY A 22 -2.36 -13.55 -14.95
CA GLY A 22 -1.70 -12.47 -15.67
C GLY A 22 -2.62 -11.36 -16.16
N ASP A 23 -3.93 -11.43 -15.92
CA ASP A 23 -4.81 -10.28 -16.16
C ASP A 23 -4.29 -9.09 -15.35
N VAL A 24 -4.38 -7.90 -15.92
CA VAL A 24 -4.00 -6.65 -15.24
C VAL A 24 -5.22 -5.75 -15.08
N ALA A 25 -5.19 -4.94 -14.04
CA ALA A 25 -6.23 -3.96 -13.78
C ALA A 25 -5.59 -2.59 -13.57
N GLN A 26 -6.05 -1.62 -14.36
CA GLN A 26 -5.74 -0.19 -14.14
C GLN A 26 -6.79 0.36 -13.19
N VAL A 27 -6.34 0.74 -11.99
CA VAL A 27 -7.20 1.34 -10.96
C VAL A 27 -7.02 2.84 -11.03
N LEU A 28 -8.10 3.59 -11.24
CA LEU A 28 -8.08 5.03 -11.48
C LEU A 28 -8.21 5.86 -10.19
N GLY A 29 -8.25 5.21 -9.06
CA GLY A 29 -8.29 5.85 -7.74
C GLY A 29 -8.28 4.83 -6.63
N ARG A 30 -7.81 5.24 -5.45
CA ARG A 30 -7.81 4.36 -4.27
C ARG A 30 -9.15 4.43 -3.53
N LEU A 31 -9.56 5.63 -3.17
CA LEU A 31 -10.80 5.90 -2.44
C LEU A 31 -11.86 6.50 -3.35
N VAL A 32 -11.46 7.43 -4.20
CA VAL A 32 -12.33 8.08 -5.19
C VAL A 32 -11.61 8.15 -6.53
N PRO A 33 -12.34 8.16 -7.64
CA PRO A 33 -11.73 8.31 -8.96
C PRO A 33 -10.85 9.57 -9.03
N GLY A 34 -9.65 9.43 -9.57
CA GLY A 34 -8.75 10.55 -9.78
C GLY A 34 -7.80 10.87 -8.62
N ASP A 35 -7.89 10.19 -7.50
CA ASP A 35 -6.97 10.43 -6.36
C ASP A 35 -5.60 9.77 -6.53
N GLY A 36 -5.42 8.98 -7.57
CA GLY A 36 -4.18 8.31 -7.93
C GLY A 36 -4.48 7.21 -8.94
N SER A 37 -3.43 6.57 -9.43
CA SER A 37 -3.59 5.50 -10.42
C SER A 37 -2.57 4.41 -10.16
N TRP A 38 -3.03 3.17 -10.15
CA TRP A 38 -2.20 2.01 -9.88
C TRP A 38 -2.54 0.87 -10.80
N LEU A 39 -1.53 0.04 -11.10
CA LEU A 39 -1.67 -1.14 -11.93
C LEU A 39 -1.48 -2.39 -11.06
N TYR A 40 -2.45 -3.30 -11.11
CA TYR A 40 -2.40 -4.57 -10.39
C TYR A 40 -2.42 -5.74 -11.35
N ARG A 41 -1.76 -6.82 -10.98
CA ARG A 41 -1.74 -8.08 -11.73
C ARG A 41 -2.47 -9.15 -10.93
N TRP A 42 -3.32 -9.91 -11.61
CA TRP A 42 -4.01 -11.04 -11.00
C TRP A 42 -3.10 -12.26 -10.92
N ASP A 43 -2.98 -12.83 -9.73
CA ASP A 43 -2.31 -14.11 -9.50
C ASP A 43 -3.29 -15.06 -8.80
N PRO A 44 -3.87 -16.04 -9.52
CA PRO A 44 -4.86 -16.95 -8.96
C PRO A 44 -4.27 -17.92 -7.93
N ASN A 45 -2.97 -18.07 -7.90
CA ASN A 45 -2.28 -19.01 -7.01
C ASN A 45 -1.71 -18.32 -5.75
N SER A 46 -1.71 -17.01 -5.70
CA SER A 46 -1.15 -16.28 -4.57
C SER A 46 -2.00 -16.46 -3.32
N THR A 47 -1.34 -16.82 -2.23
CA THR A 47 -1.94 -16.90 -0.89
C THR A 47 -1.40 -15.81 0.02
N ALA A 48 -0.74 -14.79 -0.53
CA ALA A 48 -0.18 -13.70 0.24
C ALA A 48 -1.25 -13.02 1.09
N GLY A 49 -0.89 -12.64 2.30
CA GLY A 49 -1.80 -11.92 3.20
C GLY A 49 -2.19 -10.57 2.61
N PRO A 50 -3.49 -10.28 2.46
CA PRO A 50 -3.91 -8.97 1.98
C PRO A 50 -3.50 -7.88 2.97
N ASN A 51 -2.97 -6.77 2.44
CA ASN A 51 -2.50 -5.66 3.26
C ASN A 51 -3.18 -4.33 2.95
N GLY A 52 -4.14 -4.33 2.04
CA GLY A 52 -4.90 -3.13 1.70
C GLY A 52 -4.22 -2.17 0.74
N GLY A 53 -3.02 -2.48 0.25
CA GLY A 53 -2.28 -1.62 -0.66
C GLY A 53 -1.59 -2.38 -1.77
N THR A 54 -0.54 -3.12 -1.47
CA THR A 54 0.23 -3.87 -2.48
C THR A 54 -0.32 -5.26 -2.75
N VAL A 55 -1.09 -5.82 -1.83
CA VAL A 55 -1.76 -7.12 -1.95
C VAL A 55 -3.22 -6.94 -1.62
N LEU A 56 -4.09 -7.14 -2.60
CA LEU A 56 -5.53 -7.00 -2.44
C LEU A 56 -6.22 -8.34 -2.68
N ALA A 57 -7.12 -8.73 -1.79
CA ALA A 57 -7.92 -9.93 -1.93
C ALA A 57 -9.31 -9.57 -2.46
N PRO A 58 -9.89 -10.38 -3.37
CA PRO A 58 -11.27 -10.18 -3.80
C PRO A 58 -12.26 -10.24 -2.64
N ALA A 59 -13.43 -9.65 -2.84
CA ALA A 59 -14.53 -9.77 -1.90
C ALA A 59 -14.80 -11.25 -1.59
N GLY A 60 -15.09 -11.55 -0.31
CA GLY A 60 -15.25 -12.94 0.15
C GLY A 60 -13.96 -13.55 0.67
N MET A 61 -12.83 -12.91 0.53
CA MET A 61 -11.53 -13.34 1.07
C MET A 61 -11.18 -14.79 0.75
N PRO A 62 -11.10 -15.17 -0.55
CA PRO A 62 -10.74 -16.53 -0.92
C PRO A 62 -9.35 -16.92 -0.40
N ALA A 63 -9.12 -18.23 -0.18
CA ALA A 63 -7.83 -18.72 0.32
C ALA A 63 -6.69 -18.45 -0.65
N ALA A 64 -6.95 -18.43 -1.95
CA ALA A 64 -5.99 -18.13 -2.99
C ALA A 64 -6.60 -17.15 -3.99
N GLY A 65 -5.72 -16.45 -4.70
CA GLY A 65 -6.10 -15.42 -5.66
C GLY A 65 -5.95 -14.03 -5.07
N ARG A 66 -5.00 -13.26 -5.63
CA ARG A 66 -4.70 -11.91 -5.17
C ARG A 66 -4.42 -10.99 -6.33
N TRP A 67 -4.78 -9.73 -6.16
CA TRP A 67 -4.30 -8.64 -6.98
C TRP A 67 -2.99 -8.13 -6.37
N LEU A 68 -1.93 -8.17 -7.14
CA LEU A 68 -0.60 -7.75 -6.70
C LEU A 68 -0.21 -6.47 -7.42
N LEU A 69 0.20 -5.45 -6.66
CA LEU A 69 0.63 -4.18 -7.23
C LEU A 69 1.86 -4.38 -8.13
N CYS A 70 1.78 -3.88 -9.35
CA CYS A 70 2.91 -3.88 -10.28
C CYS A 70 3.85 -2.72 -9.91
N HIS A 71 5.09 -3.04 -9.55
CA HIS A 71 6.11 -2.05 -9.25
C HIS A 71 7.51 -2.65 -9.47
N SER A 72 8.50 -1.79 -9.55
CA SER A 72 9.92 -2.17 -9.70
C SER A 72 10.75 -1.82 -8.47
N GLY A 73 10.13 -1.71 -7.31
CA GLY A 73 10.78 -1.38 -6.04
C GLY A 73 10.29 -0.10 -5.39
N THR A 74 9.71 0.82 -6.14
CA THR A 74 9.15 2.08 -5.61
C THR A 74 7.64 1.95 -5.46
N VAL A 75 7.15 2.24 -4.26
CA VAL A 75 5.72 2.21 -3.95
C VAL A 75 5.33 3.49 -3.22
N ASP A 76 4.24 4.11 -3.67
CA ASP A 76 3.65 5.25 -3.00
C ASP A 76 2.62 4.78 -1.97
N ALA A 77 2.76 5.21 -0.73
CA ALA A 77 1.89 4.81 0.38
C ALA A 77 0.43 5.22 0.18
N ARG A 78 0.13 6.10 -0.77
CA ARG A 78 -1.27 6.44 -1.10
C ARG A 78 -2.05 5.22 -1.60
N CYS A 79 -1.39 4.18 -2.12
CA CYS A 79 -2.08 2.94 -2.50
C CYS A 79 -2.73 2.22 -1.31
N PHE A 80 -2.33 2.55 -0.09
CA PHE A 80 -2.96 2.07 1.15
C PHE A 80 -4.09 2.99 1.63
N GLY A 81 -4.40 4.06 0.92
CA GLY A 81 -5.41 5.03 1.32
C GLY A 81 -4.89 6.16 2.20
N VAL A 82 -3.57 6.36 2.26
CA VAL A 82 -2.96 7.44 3.05
C VAL A 82 -2.87 8.69 2.18
N PHE A 83 -3.81 9.61 2.34
CA PHE A 83 -3.91 10.85 1.57
C PHE A 83 -3.77 12.11 2.42
N GLY A 84 -3.36 11.98 3.66
CA GLY A 84 -3.17 13.11 4.56
C GLY A 84 -2.98 12.62 5.99
N PRO A 85 -2.73 13.53 6.94
CA PRO A 85 -2.45 13.18 8.33
C PRO A 85 -3.66 12.59 9.08
N ASP A 86 -4.87 12.69 8.53
CA ASP A 86 -6.08 12.14 9.16
C ASP A 86 -6.09 10.60 9.16
N VAL A 87 -5.37 9.99 8.23
CA VAL A 87 -5.19 8.53 8.20
C VAL A 87 -3.75 8.23 8.60
N PRO A 88 -3.52 7.60 9.77
CA PRO A 88 -2.16 7.26 10.19
C PRO A 88 -1.44 6.42 9.14
N ALA A 89 -0.17 6.73 8.91
CA ALA A 89 0.65 6.04 7.90
C ALA A 89 1.37 4.80 8.45
N ASP A 90 1.12 4.44 9.71
CA ASP A 90 1.84 3.37 10.40
C ASP A 90 1.69 2.00 9.74
N ASP A 91 0.45 1.61 9.43
CA ASP A 91 0.20 0.29 8.84
C ASP A 91 0.77 0.18 7.42
N ALA A 92 0.69 1.26 6.64
CA ALA A 92 1.28 1.32 5.31
C ALA A 92 2.80 1.17 5.39
N LEU A 93 3.44 1.87 6.31
CA LEU A 93 4.89 1.75 6.51
C LEU A 93 5.29 0.33 6.90
N ASP A 94 4.59 -0.27 7.85
CA ASP A 94 4.88 -1.63 8.29
C ASP A 94 4.73 -2.64 7.17
N ALA A 95 3.67 -2.55 6.38
CA ALA A 95 3.43 -3.44 5.25
C ALA A 95 4.54 -3.32 4.19
N LEU A 96 4.96 -2.09 3.87
CA LEU A 96 6.00 -1.84 2.89
C LEU A 96 7.39 -2.22 3.40
N MET A 97 7.65 -2.03 4.68
CA MET A 97 8.92 -2.49 5.29
C MET A 97 9.01 -4.01 5.36
N ALA A 98 7.88 -4.71 5.47
CA ALA A 98 7.84 -6.17 5.47
C ALA A 98 8.06 -6.78 4.09
N ASP A 99 7.87 -6.01 3.02
CA ASP A 99 8.02 -6.47 1.65
C ASP A 99 9.44 -6.20 1.14
N GLY A 100 10.25 -7.26 1.04
CA GLY A 100 11.65 -7.15 0.60
C GLY A 100 11.83 -6.66 -0.85
N SER A 101 10.79 -6.70 -1.67
CA SER A 101 10.84 -6.17 -3.04
C SER A 101 10.72 -4.64 -3.10
N VAL A 102 10.30 -4.01 -2.00
CA VAL A 102 10.16 -2.56 -1.91
C VAL A 102 11.47 -1.97 -1.43
N THR A 103 12.06 -1.10 -2.24
CA THR A 103 13.34 -0.44 -1.94
C THR A 103 13.19 1.06 -1.73
N ARG A 104 12.06 1.63 -2.15
CA ARG A 104 11.76 3.05 -1.98
C ARG A 104 10.28 3.22 -1.66
N ILE A 105 10.01 3.87 -0.54
CA ILE A 105 8.65 4.19 -0.11
C ILE A 105 8.46 5.69 -0.28
N VAL A 106 7.51 6.06 -1.14
CA VAL A 106 7.15 7.46 -1.38
C VAL A 106 5.90 7.78 -0.56
N PHE A 107 5.96 8.89 0.16
CA PHE A 107 4.80 9.46 0.83
C PHE A 107 4.40 10.70 0.05
N GLY A 108 3.46 10.55 -0.89
CA GLY A 108 3.03 11.61 -1.77
C GLY A 108 2.03 12.58 -1.15
N THR A 109 2.01 12.66 0.17
CA THR A 109 1.12 13.52 0.96
C THR A 109 1.76 13.82 2.32
N ASP A 110 1.22 14.80 3.03
CA ASP A 110 1.57 14.99 4.44
C ASP A 110 1.13 13.76 5.24
N VAL A 111 1.93 13.32 6.17
CA VAL A 111 1.71 12.08 6.91
C VAL A 111 1.81 12.27 8.41
N ASN A 112 1.09 11.42 9.14
CA ASN A 112 1.15 11.34 10.59
C ASN A 112 1.46 9.92 11.01
N PHE A 113 2.45 9.76 11.88
CA PHE A 113 2.75 8.50 12.53
C PHE A 113 2.31 8.57 13.99
N THR A 114 1.66 7.51 14.46
CA THR A 114 1.09 7.46 15.81
C THR A 114 1.81 6.51 16.75
N ARG A 115 2.79 5.75 16.23
CA ARG A 115 3.60 4.85 17.04
C ARG A 115 5.04 4.80 16.55
N ARG A 116 5.92 4.28 17.39
CA ARG A 116 7.32 4.08 17.04
C ARG A 116 7.45 2.95 16.01
N HIS A 117 8.39 3.13 15.09
CA HIS A 117 8.76 2.12 14.11
C HIS A 117 10.23 1.75 14.27
N MET A 118 10.53 0.47 14.18
CA MET A 118 11.89 -0.05 14.17
C MET A 118 12.20 -0.61 12.79
N PHE A 119 13.28 -0.11 12.19
CA PHE A 119 13.70 -0.58 10.87
C PHE A 119 14.65 -1.75 11.03
N THR A 120 14.23 -2.92 10.57
CA THR A 120 14.96 -4.17 10.72
C THR A 120 15.69 -4.59 9.46
N ARG A 121 15.51 -3.86 8.36
CA ARG A 121 16.24 -4.08 7.12
C ARG A 121 16.83 -2.78 6.59
N GLY A 122 17.99 -2.89 5.91
CA GLY A 122 18.64 -1.76 5.28
C GLY A 122 18.23 -1.56 3.82
N HIS A 123 18.85 -0.58 3.18
CA HIS A 123 18.69 -0.28 1.76
C HIS A 123 17.26 0.05 1.35
N VAL A 124 16.54 0.74 2.24
CA VAL A 124 15.21 1.27 1.95
C VAL A 124 15.27 2.78 2.05
N THR A 125 14.79 3.46 1.03
CA THR A 125 14.64 4.92 1.03
C THR A 125 13.22 5.28 1.40
N LEU A 126 13.08 6.19 2.37
CA LEU A 126 11.80 6.83 2.69
C LEU A 126 11.83 8.23 2.08
N ASP A 127 10.90 8.51 1.18
CA ASP A 127 10.84 9.77 0.46
C ASP A 127 9.61 10.58 0.89
N PHE A 128 9.86 11.65 1.63
CA PHE A 128 8.84 12.60 2.08
C PHE A 128 8.95 13.96 1.38
N THR A 129 9.61 13.99 0.24
CA THR A 129 9.92 15.26 -0.46
C THR A 129 8.67 16.10 -0.66
N GLY A 130 8.72 17.35 -0.19
CA GLY A 130 7.64 18.31 -0.33
C GLY A 130 6.51 18.16 0.68
N HIS A 131 6.64 17.28 1.66
CA HIS A 131 5.58 16.98 2.62
C HIS A 131 6.03 17.10 4.06
N THR A 132 5.07 17.34 4.95
CA THR A 132 5.27 17.43 6.39
C THR A 132 5.03 16.07 7.04
N VAL A 133 5.96 15.66 7.89
CA VAL A 133 5.85 14.44 8.70
C VAL A 133 5.57 14.84 10.14
N THR A 134 4.50 14.30 10.70
CA THR A 134 4.09 14.53 12.08
C THR A 134 4.17 13.21 12.86
N ALA A 135 4.59 13.26 14.10
CA ALA A 135 4.63 12.11 15.01
C ALA A 135 3.73 12.40 16.21
N GLN A 136 2.45 12.30 16.02
CA GLN A 136 1.44 12.61 17.03
C GLN A 136 1.14 11.40 17.89
N GLY A 137 1.17 11.59 19.22
CA GLY A 137 0.88 10.51 20.16
C GLY A 137 2.02 9.52 20.36
N VAL A 138 3.18 9.75 19.75
CA VAL A 138 4.36 8.94 20.00
C VAL A 138 5.02 9.39 21.29
N GLU A 139 5.11 8.47 22.25
CA GLU A 139 5.86 8.74 23.47
C GLU A 139 7.35 8.67 23.20
N HIS A 140 8.06 9.74 23.57
CA HIS A 140 9.51 9.73 23.57
C HIS A 140 9.99 9.10 24.86
N ALA A 141 10.93 8.19 24.75
CA ALA A 141 11.63 7.72 25.94
C ALA A 141 12.31 8.88 26.61
N LYS A 142 12.29 8.91 27.94
CA LYS A 142 12.84 10.01 28.74
C LYS A 142 14.36 10.15 28.60
N HIS A 143 15.01 9.20 27.98
CA HIS A 143 16.46 9.16 27.85
C HIS A 143 16.88 8.91 26.41
N ASN A 144 17.50 9.90 25.79
CA ASN A 144 18.28 9.76 24.56
C ASN A 144 17.69 8.83 23.51
N ASP A 145 16.39 8.80 23.42
CA ASP A 145 15.76 8.16 22.32
C ASP A 145 16.08 8.99 21.07
N PRO A 146 16.88 8.49 20.15
CA PRO A 146 17.24 9.27 18.97
C PRO A 146 16.06 9.49 18.06
N PHE A 147 14.88 9.20 18.48
CA PHE A 147 13.67 9.40 17.79
C PHE A 147 12.76 8.61 17.44
#